data_6953b34146b2ec0b292cea70845e85c2
#
_entry.id   6953b34146b2ec0b292cea70845e85c2
#
_cell.length_a   1.000
_cell.length_b   1.000
_cell.length_c   1.000
_cell.angle_alpha   90.00
_cell.angle_beta   90.00
_cell.angle_gamma   90.00
#
_symmetry.space_group_name_H-M   'P 1'
#
loop_
_entity.id
_entity.type
_entity.pdbx_description
1 polymer ?
#
loop_
_entity_poly.entity_id
_entity_poly.type
_entity_poly.pdbx_seq_one_letter_code
_entity_poly.pdbx_strand_id
1 'polypeptide(L)'
;LLGRGVEVILPGEPDPAEALSDLMGGRIDMMYDPVGLTQVKAGKVKAIAVLSKKRHPELPEVPTIREQGYDLDTRSWFGLFAPKGTPKAMVDRMAAEVEKIMATDDARQLLLKMSQYPEYVGPSAFAAQIQADSAFFKELIVRAKIHVD
;
A
#
# COMPACT_ATOMS: atom_id res chain seq x y z
N LEU A 1 -7.90 11.07 24.68
CA LEU A 1 -6.57 11.08 24.04
C LEU A 1 -6.48 11.92 22.76
N LEU A 2 -7.55 12.57 22.32
CA LEU A 2 -7.60 13.36 21.07
C LEU A 2 -7.68 14.89 21.32
N GLY A 3 -7.09 15.36 22.39
CA GLY A 3 -7.06 16.80 22.72
C GLY A 3 -5.91 17.59 22.07
N ARG A 4 -4.97 16.93 21.39
CA ARG A 4 -3.99 17.52 20.48
C ARG A 4 -4.32 17.02 19.08
N GLY A 5 -4.24 17.88 18.08
CA GLY A 5 -4.33 17.43 16.68
C GLY A 5 -3.27 16.34 16.46
N VAL A 6 -3.68 15.20 15.91
CA VAL A 6 -2.75 14.15 15.51
C VAL A 6 -2.26 14.51 14.11
N GLU A 7 -0.96 14.70 13.96
CA GLU A 7 -0.37 14.94 12.65
C GLU A 7 -0.09 13.61 11.97
N VAL A 8 -0.74 13.40 10.82
CA VAL A 8 -0.69 12.17 10.03
C VAL A 8 -0.13 12.51 8.66
N ILE A 9 0.98 11.88 8.31
CA ILE A 9 1.51 11.93 6.94
C ILE A 9 0.93 10.77 6.13
N LEU A 10 0.38 11.12 4.97
CA LEU A 10 -0.23 10.17 4.03
C LEU A 10 0.74 9.84 2.89
N PRO A 11 0.57 8.69 2.21
CA PRO A 11 1.37 8.35 1.04
C PRO A 11 1.25 9.42 -0.05
N GLY A 12 2.41 9.84 -0.60
CA GLY A 12 2.47 10.86 -1.65
C GLY A 12 2.85 12.26 -1.17
N GLU A 13 3.05 12.47 0.12
CA GLU A 13 3.67 13.68 0.66
C GLU A 13 5.20 13.66 0.58
N PRO A 14 5.88 14.85 0.67
CA PRO A 14 7.09 15.10 -0.11
C PRO A 14 8.24 14.13 0.05
N ASP A 15 8.53 13.49 1.09
CA ASP A 15 9.57 12.45 1.18
C ASP A 15 9.25 11.48 2.31
N PRO A 16 8.91 10.21 2.00
CA PRO A 16 8.66 9.19 3.03
C PRO A 16 9.82 9.01 3.99
N ALA A 17 11.07 9.23 3.56
CA ALA A 17 12.24 9.12 4.43
C ALA A 17 12.33 10.30 5.41
N GLU A 18 11.97 11.51 4.97
CA GLU A 18 11.87 12.68 5.84
C GLU A 18 10.76 12.51 6.86
N ALA A 19 9.56 12.10 6.41
CA ALA A 19 8.44 11.80 7.30
C ALA A 19 8.78 10.71 8.34
N LEU A 20 9.52 9.67 7.95
CA LEU A 20 10.00 8.65 8.89
C LEU A 20 10.98 9.23 9.91
N SER A 21 11.84 10.14 9.49
CA SER A 21 12.75 10.85 10.39
C SER A 21 11.99 11.71 11.40
N ASP A 22 10.92 12.37 10.95
CA ASP A 22 10.05 13.19 11.78
C ASP A 22 9.26 12.35 12.78
N LEU A 23 8.78 11.19 12.36
CA LEU A 23 8.15 10.22 13.26
C LEU A 23 9.11 9.77 14.35
N MET A 24 10.33 9.36 13.98
CA MET A 24 11.36 8.95 14.96
C MET A 24 11.78 10.10 15.88
N GLY A 25 11.74 11.33 15.39
CA GLY A 25 12.03 12.54 16.17
C GLY A 25 10.87 13.06 17.02
N GLY A 26 9.68 12.44 16.92
CA GLY A 26 8.47 12.86 17.64
C GLY A 26 7.88 14.18 17.14
N ARG A 27 8.19 14.59 15.91
CA ARG A 27 7.61 15.77 15.25
C ARG A 27 6.24 15.48 14.66
N ILE A 28 6.01 14.24 14.23
CA ILE A 28 4.69 13.74 13.82
C ILE A 28 4.31 12.53 14.69
N ASP A 29 3.01 12.28 14.83
CA ASP A 29 2.49 11.23 15.71
C ASP A 29 2.29 9.89 14.99
N MET A 30 2.01 9.91 13.69
CA MET A 30 1.70 8.71 12.91
C MET A 30 2.02 8.93 11.42
N MET A 31 2.41 7.87 10.75
CA MET A 31 2.51 7.85 9.29
C MET A 31 1.89 6.58 8.72
N TYR A 32 1.45 6.66 7.47
CA TYR A 32 0.98 5.53 6.68
C TYR A 32 1.88 5.33 5.47
N ASP A 33 2.92 4.54 5.61
CA ASP A 33 3.83 4.21 4.51
C ASP A 33 4.62 2.93 4.83
N PRO A 34 4.94 2.08 3.85
CA PRO A 34 5.73 0.87 4.06
C PRO A 34 7.22 1.14 4.38
N VAL A 35 7.73 2.35 4.17
CA VAL A 35 9.14 2.72 4.41
C VAL A 35 9.58 2.46 5.85
N GLY A 36 8.65 2.47 6.80
CA GLY A 36 8.90 2.25 8.22
C GLY A 36 9.26 0.82 8.63
N LEU A 37 9.10 -0.18 7.75
CA LEU A 37 9.28 -1.60 8.10
C LEU A 37 10.63 -1.91 8.76
N THR A 38 11.72 -1.37 8.23
CA THR A 38 13.06 -1.58 8.78
C THR A 38 13.20 -0.99 10.19
N GLN A 39 12.57 0.15 10.45
CA GLN A 39 12.62 0.81 11.75
C GLN A 39 11.70 0.12 12.78
N VAL A 40 10.61 -0.48 12.33
CA VAL A 40 9.77 -1.36 13.17
C VAL A 40 10.59 -2.57 13.63
N LYS A 41 11.29 -3.25 12.72
CA LYS A 41 12.17 -4.38 13.04
C LYS A 41 13.31 -3.99 13.98
N ALA A 42 13.82 -2.75 13.86
CA ALA A 42 14.84 -2.20 14.75
C ALA A 42 14.27 -1.69 16.09
N GLY A 43 12.96 -1.78 16.32
CA GLY A 43 12.30 -1.33 17.53
C GLY A 43 12.27 0.19 17.73
N LYS A 44 12.56 0.97 16.68
CA LYS A 44 12.61 2.45 16.75
C LYS A 44 11.24 3.10 16.54
N VAL A 45 10.33 2.42 15.85
CA VAL A 45 8.93 2.82 15.67
C VAL A 45 8.03 1.61 15.90
N LYS A 46 6.76 1.85 16.23
CA LYS A 46 5.79 0.81 16.49
C LYS A 46 4.81 0.69 15.33
N ALA A 47 4.70 -0.50 14.72
CA ALA A 47 3.61 -0.80 13.81
C ALA A 47 2.31 -1.03 14.60
N ILE A 48 1.23 -0.36 14.17
CA ILE A 48 -0.08 -0.44 14.82
C ILE A 48 -0.98 -1.44 14.09
N ALA A 49 -0.96 -1.40 12.77
CA ALA A 49 -1.74 -2.29 11.92
C ALA A 49 -1.14 -2.34 10.52
N VAL A 50 -1.49 -3.39 9.77
CA VAL A 50 -1.29 -3.48 8.32
C VAL A 50 -2.61 -3.37 7.59
N LEU A 51 -2.63 -2.66 6.45
CA LEU A 51 -3.83 -2.39 5.65
C LEU A 51 -4.03 -3.43 4.53
N SER A 52 -3.62 -4.66 4.77
CA SER A 52 -3.81 -5.78 3.85
C SER A 52 -4.80 -6.80 4.39
N LYS A 53 -5.31 -7.68 3.54
CA LYS A 53 -6.22 -8.77 3.95
C LYS A 53 -5.58 -9.78 4.90
N LYS A 54 -4.24 -9.92 4.85
CA LYS A 54 -3.44 -10.83 5.66
C LYS A 54 -2.34 -10.05 6.37
N ARG A 55 -1.89 -10.55 7.50
CA ARG A 55 -0.74 -10.00 8.21
C ARG A 55 0.50 -10.04 7.32
N HIS A 56 1.38 -9.04 7.50
CA HIS A 56 2.63 -9.00 6.75
C HIS A 56 3.54 -10.17 7.19
N PRO A 57 4.16 -10.93 6.25
CA PRO A 57 4.98 -12.10 6.59
C PRO A 57 6.15 -11.76 7.51
N GLU A 58 6.69 -10.57 7.40
CA GLU A 58 7.80 -10.12 8.23
C GLU A 58 7.37 -9.43 9.55
N LEU A 59 6.07 -9.24 9.76
CA LEU A 59 5.46 -8.67 10.97
C LEU A 59 4.23 -9.49 11.37
N PRO A 60 4.39 -10.78 11.66
CA PRO A 60 3.25 -11.66 11.94
C PRO A 60 2.49 -11.29 13.22
N GLU A 61 3.14 -10.56 14.13
CA GLU A 61 2.55 -10.06 15.38
C GLU A 61 1.67 -8.82 15.15
N VAL A 62 1.84 -8.09 14.04
CA VAL A 62 1.07 -6.88 13.75
C VAL A 62 -0.26 -7.25 13.11
N PRO A 63 -1.40 -6.91 13.75
CA PRO A 63 -2.70 -7.25 13.22
C PRO A 63 -3.02 -6.46 11.94
N THR A 64 -3.94 -6.99 11.14
CA THR A 64 -4.55 -6.21 10.07
C THR A 64 -5.53 -5.19 10.66
N ILE A 65 -5.80 -4.11 9.93
CA ILE A 65 -6.81 -3.13 10.35
C ILE A 65 -8.19 -3.77 10.47
N ARG A 66 -8.48 -4.79 9.66
CA ARG A 66 -9.72 -5.56 9.70
C ARG A 66 -9.85 -6.41 10.97
N GLU A 67 -8.76 -7.01 11.45
CA GLU A 67 -8.74 -7.73 12.74
C GLU A 67 -9.00 -6.79 13.92
N GLN A 68 -8.78 -5.49 13.75
CA GLN A 68 -9.11 -4.46 14.74
C GLN A 68 -10.54 -3.90 14.59
N GLY A 69 -11.36 -4.45 13.72
CA GLY A 69 -12.77 -4.10 13.56
C GLY A 69 -13.09 -3.03 12.54
N TYR A 70 -12.08 -2.57 11.77
CA TYR A 70 -12.31 -1.59 10.71
C TYR A 70 -12.37 -2.27 9.36
N ASP A 71 -13.49 -2.13 8.65
CA ASP A 71 -13.66 -2.68 7.28
C ASP A 71 -13.02 -1.74 6.25
N LEU A 72 -11.70 -1.68 6.27
CA LEU A 72 -10.89 -0.97 5.29
C LEU A 72 -10.07 -1.97 4.49
N ASP A 73 -10.15 -1.88 3.18
CA ASP A 73 -9.32 -2.66 2.24
C ASP A 73 -8.67 -1.68 1.24
N THR A 74 -7.82 -0.82 1.76
CA THR A 74 -7.07 0.17 0.98
C THR A 74 -5.64 -0.33 0.77
N ARG A 75 -5.46 -1.22 -0.19
CA ARG A 75 -4.12 -1.70 -0.55
C ARG A 75 -3.50 -0.79 -1.59
N SER A 76 -2.24 -0.42 -1.39
CA SER A 76 -1.44 0.12 -2.48
C SER A 76 -1.19 -0.99 -3.51
N TRP A 77 -1.16 -0.61 -4.77
CA TRP A 77 -0.80 -1.51 -5.85
C TRP A 77 0.11 -0.80 -6.85
N PHE A 78 0.91 -1.58 -7.55
CA PHE A 78 1.66 -1.13 -8.72
C PHE A 78 1.09 -1.80 -9.94
N GLY A 79 0.95 -1.07 -11.05
CA GLY A 79 0.36 -1.60 -12.27
C GLY A 79 1.18 -1.28 -13.50
N LEU A 80 1.23 -2.23 -14.43
CA LEU A 80 1.69 -2.01 -15.79
C LEU A 80 0.49 -1.66 -16.67
N PHE A 81 0.62 -0.57 -17.41
CA PHE A 81 -0.43 -0.08 -18.31
C PHE A 81 0.09 -0.03 -19.73
N ALA A 82 -0.79 -0.35 -20.68
CA ALA A 82 -0.52 -0.21 -22.09
C ALA A 82 -1.36 0.94 -22.68
N PRO A 83 -0.89 1.62 -23.74
CA PRO A 83 -1.67 2.62 -24.46
C PRO A 83 -2.99 2.06 -24.97
N LYS A 84 -4.01 2.93 -25.04
CA LYS A 84 -5.31 2.57 -25.63
C LYS A 84 -5.09 2.09 -27.07
N GLY A 85 -5.69 0.94 -27.40
CA GLY A 85 -5.58 0.33 -28.75
C GLY A 85 -4.44 -0.67 -28.89
N THR A 86 -3.65 -0.92 -27.84
CA THR A 86 -2.68 -2.02 -27.85
C THR A 86 -3.40 -3.35 -28.12
N PRO A 87 -2.95 -4.15 -29.10
CA PRO A 87 -3.57 -5.44 -29.43
C PRO A 87 -3.66 -6.35 -28.20
N LYS A 88 -4.84 -6.96 -28.01
CA LYS A 88 -5.09 -7.83 -26.84
C LYS A 88 -4.04 -8.93 -26.68
N ALA A 89 -3.59 -9.54 -27.78
CA ALA A 89 -2.56 -10.58 -27.74
C ALA A 89 -1.23 -10.08 -27.14
N MET A 90 -0.87 -8.82 -27.34
CA MET A 90 0.33 -8.24 -26.72
C MET A 90 0.13 -8.04 -25.21
N VAL A 91 -1.03 -7.53 -24.82
CA VAL A 91 -1.38 -7.37 -23.38
C VAL A 91 -1.38 -8.72 -22.68
N ASP A 92 -2.01 -9.73 -23.27
CA ASP A 92 -2.08 -11.09 -22.70
C ASP A 92 -0.66 -11.72 -22.57
N ARG A 93 0.19 -11.53 -23.58
CA ARG A 93 1.57 -12.02 -23.54
C ARG A 93 2.37 -11.34 -22.42
N MET A 94 2.29 -10.02 -22.30
CA MET A 94 2.98 -9.28 -21.24
C MET A 94 2.48 -9.71 -19.85
N ALA A 95 1.18 -9.87 -19.68
CA ALA A 95 0.59 -10.33 -18.43
C ALA A 95 1.10 -11.74 -18.04
N ALA A 96 1.17 -12.66 -19.00
CA ALA A 96 1.70 -14.00 -18.77
C ALA A 96 3.19 -13.99 -18.37
N GLU A 97 4.00 -13.13 -18.96
CA GLU A 97 5.42 -13.00 -18.57
C GLU A 97 5.57 -12.39 -17.18
N VAL A 98 4.77 -11.36 -16.85
CA VAL A 98 4.76 -10.78 -15.49
C VAL A 98 4.33 -11.83 -14.46
N GLU A 99 3.31 -12.64 -14.75
CA GLU A 99 2.87 -13.72 -13.86
C GLU A 99 3.99 -14.71 -13.56
N LYS A 100 4.72 -15.14 -14.60
CA LYS A 100 5.87 -16.05 -14.45
C LYS A 100 6.97 -15.43 -13.58
N ILE A 101 7.31 -14.16 -13.80
CA ILE A 101 8.32 -13.45 -13.01
C ILE A 101 7.88 -13.37 -11.55
N MET A 102 6.62 -12.98 -11.31
CA MET A 102 6.07 -12.85 -9.96
C MET A 102 5.96 -14.19 -9.20
N ALA A 103 5.96 -15.30 -9.91
CA ALA A 103 5.99 -16.64 -9.32
C ALA A 103 7.39 -17.07 -8.86
N THR A 104 8.46 -16.36 -9.26
CA THR A 104 9.84 -16.70 -8.86
C THR A 104 10.13 -16.26 -7.42
N ASP A 105 10.98 -17.03 -6.73
CA ASP A 105 11.41 -16.68 -5.37
C ASP A 105 12.21 -15.39 -5.34
N ASP A 106 13.05 -15.14 -6.36
CA ASP A 106 13.86 -13.91 -6.45
C ASP A 106 12.98 -12.66 -6.51
N ALA A 107 11.94 -12.65 -7.35
CA ALA A 107 11.01 -11.52 -7.45
C ALA A 107 10.24 -11.33 -6.13
N ARG A 108 9.78 -12.42 -5.50
CA ARG A 108 9.08 -12.37 -4.22
C ARG A 108 9.97 -11.79 -3.11
N GLN A 109 11.20 -12.25 -3.01
CA GLN A 109 12.15 -11.75 -2.01
C GLN A 109 12.54 -10.30 -2.26
N LEU A 110 12.71 -9.90 -3.53
CA LEU A 110 12.99 -8.50 -3.88
C LEU A 110 11.84 -7.58 -3.43
N LEU A 111 10.60 -7.95 -3.73
CA LEU A 111 9.43 -7.16 -3.33
C LEU A 111 9.30 -7.07 -1.80
N LEU A 112 9.51 -8.16 -1.08
CA LEU A 112 9.50 -8.14 0.38
C LEU A 112 10.59 -7.22 0.95
N LYS A 113 11.80 -7.21 0.38
CA LYS A 113 12.88 -6.27 0.76
C LYS A 113 12.49 -4.81 0.53
N MET A 114 11.64 -4.55 -0.48
CA MET A 114 11.07 -3.23 -0.76
C MET A 114 9.82 -2.94 0.08
N SER A 115 9.53 -3.76 1.08
CA SER A 115 8.31 -3.67 1.91
C SER A 115 7.01 -3.79 1.10
N GLN A 116 7.07 -4.46 -0.05
CA GLN A 116 5.91 -4.70 -0.91
C GLN A 116 5.42 -6.14 -0.76
N TYR A 117 4.10 -6.31 -0.70
CA TYR A 117 3.51 -7.64 -0.64
C TYR A 117 3.49 -8.25 -2.05
N PRO A 118 4.13 -9.42 -2.27
CA PRO A 118 4.22 -10.04 -3.61
C PRO A 118 2.92 -10.73 -3.97
N GLU A 119 2.03 -10.03 -4.65
CA GLU A 119 0.76 -10.57 -5.17
C GLU A 119 0.63 -10.20 -6.65
N TYR A 120 0.37 -11.19 -7.51
CA TYR A 120 0.03 -10.97 -8.91
C TYR A 120 -1.47 -10.90 -9.07
N VAL A 121 -1.94 -9.89 -9.80
CA VAL A 121 -3.34 -9.73 -10.17
C VAL A 121 -3.41 -9.60 -11.70
N GLY A 122 -4.11 -10.53 -12.34
CA GLY A 122 -4.25 -10.54 -13.80
C GLY A 122 -5.10 -9.39 -14.33
N PRO A 123 -5.01 -9.09 -15.64
CA PRO A 123 -5.56 -7.86 -16.25
C PRO A 123 -7.03 -7.60 -15.96
N SER A 124 -7.89 -8.62 -16.05
CA SER A 124 -9.33 -8.46 -15.81
C SER A 124 -9.65 -8.16 -14.34
N ALA A 125 -9.02 -8.90 -13.43
CA ALA A 125 -9.21 -8.69 -11.99
C ALA A 125 -8.63 -7.35 -11.55
N PHE A 126 -7.48 -6.95 -12.11
CA PHE A 126 -6.86 -5.65 -11.82
C PHE A 126 -7.72 -4.49 -12.34
N ALA A 127 -8.30 -4.60 -13.52
CA ALA A 127 -9.24 -3.59 -14.04
C ALA A 127 -10.48 -3.44 -13.12
N ALA A 128 -11.03 -4.54 -12.63
CA ALA A 128 -12.15 -4.51 -11.68
C ALA A 128 -11.74 -3.87 -10.34
N GLN A 129 -10.54 -4.18 -9.86
CA GLN A 129 -9.99 -3.56 -8.64
C GLN A 129 -9.85 -2.05 -8.80
N ILE A 130 -9.27 -1.56 -9.90
CA ILE A 130 -9.12 -0.13 -10.16
C ILE A 130 -10.49 0.59 -10.13
N GLN A 131 -11.51 -0.03 -10.72
CA GLN A 131 -12.86 0.54 -10.72
C GLN A 131 -13.45 0.61 -9.30
N ALA A 132 -13.28 -0.45 -8.51
CA ALA A 132 -13.74 -0.49 -7.12
C ALA A 132 -13.02 0.55 -6.26
N ASP A 133 -11.68 0.61 -6.37
CA ASP A 133 -10.86 1.58 -5.64
C ASP A 133 -11.23 3.02 -6.01
N SER A 134 -11.44 3.29 -7.31
CA SER A 134 -11.86 4.60 -7.79
C SER A 134 -13.21 5.03 -7.22
N ALA A 135 -14.17 4.11 -7.15
CA ALA A 135 -15.48 4.38 -6.56
C ALA A 135 -15.37 4.65 -5.04
N PHE A 136 -14.60 3.82 -4.34
CA PHE A 136 -14.35 3.96 -2.90
C PHE A 136 -13.69 5.30 -2.55
N PHE A 137 -12.59 5.64 -3.23
CA PHE A 137 -11.89 6.90 -2.97
C PHE A 137 -12.73 8.13 -3.33
N LYS A 138 -13.52 8.05 -4.42
CA LYS A 138 -14.47 9.13 -4.75
C LYS A 138 -15.47 9.39 -3.63
N GLU A 139 -16.05 8.34 -3.06
CA GLU A 139 -16.96 8.45 -1.92
C GLU A 139 -16.24 9.02 -0.68
N LEU A 140 -15.05 8.52 -0.39
CA LEU A 140 -14.25 8.96 0.75
C LEU A 140 -13.88 10.44 0.65
N ILE A 141 -13.44 10.92 -0.51
CA ILE A 141 -13.11 12.33 -0.78
C ILE A 141 -14.32 13.23 -0.49
N VAL A 142 -15.49 12.83 -0.99
CA VAL A 142 -16.72 13.59 -0.75
C VAL A 142 -17.09 13.63 0.73
N ARG A 143 -17.04 12.47 1.40
CA ARG A 143 -17.38 12.36 2.82
C ARG A 143 -16.41 13.12 3.73
N ALA A 144 -15.12 13.05 3.42
CA ALA A 144 -14.06 13.70 4.18
C ALA A 144 -13.91 15.20 3.82
N LYS A 145 -14.67 15.69 2.82
CA LYS A 145 -14.58 17.08 2.31
C LYS A 145 -13.14 17.45 1.90
N ILE A 146 -12.43 16.52 1.31
CA ILE A 146 -11.08 16.77 0.81
C ILE A 146 -11.18 17.62 -0.45
N HIS A 147 -10.50 18.76 -0.45
CA HIS A 147 -10.33 19.63 -1.61
C HIS A 147 -8.89 19.53 -2.08
N VAL A 148 -8.70 19.36 -3.38
CA VAL A 148 -7.38 19.43 -4.02
C VAL A 148 -7.32 20.80 -4.67
N ASP A 149 -6.39 21.63 -4.22
CA ASP A 149 -6.11 22.94 -4.81
C ASP A 149 -5.33 22.80 -6.13
#